data_6fa1313bb8aaa7634c79a168b302a712
#
_entry.id   6fa1313bb8aaa7634c79a168b302a712
#
_cell.length_a   1.000
_cell.length_b   1.000
_cell.length_c   1.000
_cell.angle_alpha   90.00
_cell.angle_beta   90.00
_cell.angle_gamma   90.00
#
_symmetry.space_group_name_H-M   'P 1'
#
loop_
_entity.id
_entity.type
_entity.pdbx_description
1 polymer ?
#
loop_
_entity_poly.entity_id
_entity_poly.type
_entity_poly.pdbx_seq_one_letter_code
_entity_poly.pdbx_strand_id
1 'polypeptide(L)'
;GTGALVIADVGQGRFEEVDYEPRGAGGRNYGWRNREGAHDNVTSRPPAFPPLVDPIHEYGRAVGQSVTGGYVYRGRALGSAYAGRYFFADYVQGRVWSLALAIDGQGEARVSGVMEHTAELGGQSQIGSVSSFGVDADGELYIVSLSRGAVLSVAGLGPPTPTDLRVIR
;
A
#
# COMPACT_ATOMS: atom_id res chain seq x y z
N GLY A 1 2.24 17.25 -3.67
CA GLY A 1 1.20 16.24 -3.53
C GLY A 1 -0.19 16.85 -3.38
N THR A 2 -1.23 16.06 -3.55
CA THR A 2 -2.63 16.50 -3.43
C THR A 2 -2.99 16.87 -1.99
N GLY A 3 -2.27 16.35 -0.99
CA GLY A 3 -2.59 16.46 0.43
C GLY A 3 -3.61 15.42 0.91
N ALA A 4 -3.93 14.44 0.05
CA ALA A 4 -4.70 13.25 0.43
C ALA A 4 -3.81 12.26 1.21
N LEU A 5 -4.44 11.38 1.98
CA LEU A 5 -3.78 10.34 2.76
C LEU A 5 -4.18 8.96 2.21
N VAL A 6 -3.22 8.05 2.11
CA VAL A 6 -3.46 6.63 1.86
C VAL A 6 -3.10 5.90 3.14
N ILE A 7 -4.02 5.09 3.65
CA ILE A 7 -3.94 4.42 4.95
C ILE A 7 -3.91 2.93 4.70
N ALA A 8 -2.92 2.22 5.25
CA ALA A 8 -2.93 0.77 5.30
C ALA A 8 -3.42 0.36 6.70
N ASP A 9 -4.55 -0.32 6.76
CA ASP A 9 -5.18 -0.74 8.00
C ASP A 9 -5.17 -2.27 8.12
N VAL A 10 -4.60 -2.76 9.21
CA VAL A 10 -4.45 -4.20 9.47
C VAL A 10 -5.78 -4.78 9.94
N GLY A 11 -6.29 -5.74 9.20
CA GLY A 11 -7.52 -6.42 9.55
C GLY A 11 -7.40 -7.33 10.77
N GLN A 12 -8.54 -7.62 11.39
CA GLN A 12 -8.57 -8.49 12.57
C GLN A 12 -8.29 -9.96 12.24
N GLY A 13 -8.88 -10.49 11.17
CA GLY A 13 -8.80 -11.92 10.92
C GLY A 13 -9.08 -12.41 9.51
N ARG A 14 -9.64 -11.58 8.63
CA ARG A 14 -10.07 -11.98 7.29
C ARG A 14 -9.45 -11.18 6.16
N PHE A 15 -9.45 -9.86 6.29
CA PHE A 15 -9.02 -8.96 5.23
C PHE A 15 -8.04 -7.92 5.77
N GLU A 16 -7.06 -7.59 4.95
CA GLU A 16 -6.19 -6.42 5.07
C GLU A 16 -6.71 -5.37 4.11
N GLU A 17 -6.57 -4.07 4.44
CA GLU A 17 -7.17 -3.03 3.62
C GLU A 17 -6.28 -1.81 3.42
N VAL A 18 -6.53 -1.11 2.33
CA VAL A 18 -5.94 0.19 2.02
C VAL A 18 -7.07 1.17 1.81
N ASP A 19 -7.11 2.20 2.65
CA ASP A 19 -8.09 3.27 2.61
C ASP A 19 -7.54 4.52 1.96
N TYR A 20 -8.45 5.40 1.57
CA TYR A 20 -8.10 6.68 1.00
C TYR A 20 -8.90 7.81 1.64
N GLU A 21 -8.18 8.82 2.10
CA GLU A 21 -8.76 10.04 2.66
C GLU A 21 -8.48 11.21 1.73
N PRO A 22 -9.48 11.78 1.04
CA PRO A 22 -9.31 12.97 0.23
C PRO A 22 -8.81 14.15 1.05
N ARG A 23 -8.10 15.05 0.39
CA ARG A 23 -7.66 16.29 1.03
C ARG A 23 -8.84 17.07 1.63
N GLY A 24 -8.73 17.38 2.91
CA GLY A 24 -9.70 18.24 3.61
C GLY A 24 -11.02 17.55 3.97
N ALA A 25 -11.17 16.24 3.70
CA ALA A 25 -12.33 15.49 4.14
C ALA A 25 -12.26 15.27 5.67
N GLY A 26 -11.39 14.42 6.15
CA GLY A 26 -11.18 14.15 7.58
C GLY A 26 -12.38 13.55 8.32
N GLY A 27 -12.12 12.69 9.29
CA GLY A 27 -13.16 12.16 10.16
C GLY A 27 -14.07 11.12 9.54
N ARG A 28 -13.64 10.42 8.49
CA ARG A 28 -14.37 9.31 7.88
C ARG A 28 -14.40 8.09 8.78
N ASN A 29 -15.47 7.29 8.65
CA ASN A 29 -15.60 6.02 9.35
C ASN A 29 -15.30 4.88 8.37
N TYR A 30 -14.11 4.30 8.45
CA TYR A 30 -13.67 3.18 7.59
C TYR A 30 -14.21 1.82 8.03
N GLY A 31 -15.12 1.81 9.02
CA GLY A 31 -15.99 0.68 9.28
C GLY A 31 -15.64 -0.19 10.46
N TRP A 32 -14.41 -0.18 10.94
CA TRP A 32 -14.06 -0.97 12.12
C TRP A 32 -14.94 -0.59 13.31
N ARG A 33 -15.51 -1.56 13.95
CA ARG A 33 -15.49 -3.04 13.84
C ARG A 33 -16.69 -3.62 13.08
N ASN A 34 -17.61 -2.80 12.59
CA ASN A 34 -18.77 -3.28 11.86
C ASN A 34 -18.38 -3.95 10.55
N ARG A 35 -17.29 -3.50 9.96
CA ARG A 35 -16.67 -4.05 8.77
C ARG A 35 -15.23 -4.49 9.03
N GLU A 36 -14.76 -5.39 8.16
CA GLU A 36 -13.37 -5.77 7.96
C GLU A 36 -13.18 -5.87 6.45
N GLY A 37 -12.38 -4.98 5.85
CA GLY A 37 -12.49 -4.69 4.44
C GLY A 37 -13.86 -4.11 4.09
N ALA A 38 -14.33 -4.35 2.89
CA ALA A 38 -15.70 -4.01 2.46
C ALA A 38 -16.77 -5.00 2.95
N HIS A 39 -16.46 -5.87 3.93
CA HIS A 39 -17.29 -6.99 4.37
C HIS A 39 -17.86 -6.79 5.76
N ASP A 40 -19.10 -7.23 5.96
CA ASP A 40 -19.71 -7.22 7.29
C ASP A 40 -18.92 -8.08 8.27
N ASN A 41 -18.66 -7.52 9.46
CA ASN A 41 -17.96 -8.17 10.55
C ASN A 41 -18.87 -8.26 11.78
N VAL A 42 -18.90 -7.25 12.65
CA VAL A 42 -19.75 -7.23 13.85
C VAL A 42 -20.96 -6.35 13.61
N THR A 43 -22.09 -6.95 13.24
CA THR A 43 -23.33 -6.24 12.92
C THR A 43 -24.32 -6.16 14.08
N SER A 44 -24.01 -6.80 15.23
CA SER A 44 -24.89 -6.80 16.42
C SER A 44 -25.03 -5.44 17.11
N ARG A 45 -24.19 -4.46 16.75
CA ARG A 45 -24.26 -3.08 17.21
C ARG A 45 -24.13 -2.14 16.02
N PRO A 46 -24.88 -1.04 15.99
CA PRO A 46 -24.74 -0.06 14.92
C PRO A 46 -23.35 0.58 14.93
N PRO A 47 -22.88 1.11 13.80
CA PRO A 47 -21.66 1.91 13.74
C PRO A 47 -21.80 3.19 14.57
N ALA A 48 -20.68 3.75 15.01
CA ALA A 48 -20.63 4.97 15.81
C ALA A 48 -21.27 6.15 15.04
N PHE A 49 -21.07 6.22 13.74
CA PHE A 49 -21.70 7.17 12.81
C PHE A 49 -21.62 6.66 11.37
N PRO A 50 -22.63 6.96 10.53
CA PRO A 50 -22.58 6.74 9.08
C PRO A 50 -22.09 7.99 8.33
N PRO A 51 -21.75 7.86 7.04
CA PRO A 51 -21.66 6.61 6.31
C PRO A 51 -20.36 5.85 6.64
N LEU A 52 -20.38 4.52 6.44
CA LEU A 52 -19.14 3.73 6.38
C LEU A 52 -18.51 3.92 5.01
N VAL A 53 -17.20 4.03 4.97
CA VAL A 53 -16.42 4.18 3.74
C VAL A 53 -15.67 2.87 3.48
N ASP A 54 -15.88 2.30 2.31
CA ASP A 54 -15.19 1.08 1.91
C ASP A 54 -13.75 1.38 1.50
N PRO A 55 -12.81 0.44 1.70
CA PRO A 55 -11.43 0.58 1.26
C PRO A 55 -11.32 0.68 -0.26
N ILE A 56 -10.28 1.31 -0.74
CA ILE A 56 -9.96 1.36 -2.17
C ILE A 56 -9.31 0.07 -2.67
N HIS A 57 -8.76 -0.74 -1.76
CA HIS A 57 -8.18 -2.04 -2.04
C HIS A 57 -8.20 -2.90 -0.79
N GLU A 58 -8.42 -4.20 -0.97
CA GLU A 58 -8.34 -5.20 0.09
C GLU A 58 -7.76 -6.51 -0.41
N TYR A 59 -7.25 -7.33 0.50
CA TYR A 59 -6.84 -8.69 0.21
C TYR A 59 -7.07 -9.62 1.41
N GLY A 60 -7.40 -10.88 1.11
CA GLY A 60 -7.68 -11.89 2.15
C GLY A 60 -6.43 -12.63 2.65
N ARG A 61 -6.60 -13.41 3.70
CA ARG A 61 -5.54 -14.15 4.42
C ARG A 61 -4.73 -15.14 3.57
N ALA A 62 -5.25 -15.56 2.43
CA ALA A 62 -4.49 -16.38 1.48
C ALA A 62 -3.39 -15.59 0.75
N VAL A 63 -3.53 -14.26 0.68
CA VAL A 63 -2.60 -13.35 0.00
C VAL A 63 -1.60 -12.75 0.97
N GLY A 64 -2.04 -12.35 2.16
CA GLY A 64 -1.20 -11.77 3.20
C GLY A 64 -1.95 -11.67 4.52
N GLN A 65 -1.28 -11.19 5.57
CA GLN A 65 -1.81 -11.23 6.93
C GLN A 65 -1.52 -9.99 7.78
N SER A 66 -0.75 -9.03 7.25
CA SER A 66 -0.46 -7.78 7.95
C SER A 66 0.05 -6.76 6.95
N VAL A 67 -0.84 -5.90 6.49
CA VAL A 67 -0.50 -4.84 5.54
C VAL A 67 0.47 -3.83 6.18
N THR A 68 1.46 -3.43 5.41
CA THR A 68 2.40 -2.37 5.76
C THR A 68 2.22 -1.22 4.77
N GLY A 69 1.82 -0.07 5.28
CA GLY A 69 1.69 1.13 4.48
C GLY A 69 3.02 1.70 4.01
N GLY A 70 2.97 2.51 2.99
CA GLY A 70 4.12 2.99 2.27
C GLY A 70 3.95 4.40 1.72
N TYR A 71 4.38 4.58 0.50
CA TYR A 71 4.46 5.91 -0.13
C TYR A 71 3.96 5.92 -1.57
N VAL A 72 3.43 7.06 -1.98
CA VAL A 72 3.26 7.35 -3.40
C VAL A 72 4.63 7.72 -3.98
N TYR A 73 5.12 6.90 -4.91
CA TYR A 73 6.41 7.11 -5.56
C TYR A 73 6.44 8.41 -6.37
N ARG A 74 7.46 9.22 -6.13
CA ARG A 74 7.66 10.54 -6.78
C ARG A 74 9.08 10.74 -7.30
N GLY A 75 9.93 9.72 -7.16
CA GLY A 75 11.27 9.70 -7.70
C GLY A 75 11.31 9.52 -9.22
N ARG A 76 12.50 9.27 -9.73
CA ARG A 76 12.76 9.11 -11.17
C ARG A 76 13.47 7.80 -11.51
N ALA A 77 14.17 7.20 -10.54
CA ALA A 77 15.00 6.02 -10.77
C ALA A 77 14.21 4.79 -11.22
N LEU A 78 12.94 4.65 -10.81
CA LEU A 78 12.08 3.56 -11.24
C LEU A 78 11.44 3.79 -12.62
N GLY A 79 11.55 5.03 -13.17
CA GLY A 79 10.95 5.39 -14.44
C GLY A 79 9.49 5.83 -14.35
N SER A 80 8.96 6.33 -15.48
CA SER A 80 7.64 6.96 -15.55
C SER A 80 6.46 6.00 -15.29
N ALA A 81 6.64 4.70 -15.52
CA ALA A 81 5.62 3.69 -15.28
C ALA A 81 5.24 3.56 -13.79
N TYR A 82 6.14 3.95 -12.90
CA TYR A 82 5.95 3.90 -11.45
C TYR A 82 5.57 5.24 -10.83
N ALA A 83 5.74 6.34 -11.57
CA ALA A 83 5.42 7.67 -11.07
C ALA A 83 3.93 7.77 -10.66
N GLY A 84 3.69 8.20 -9.42
CA GLY A 84 2.36 8.32 -8.84
C GLY A 84 1.74 7.03 -8.31
N ARG A 85 2.39 5.88 -8.42
CA ARG A 85 1.90 4.63 -7.81
C ARG A 85 2.16 4.63 -6.31
N TYR A 86 1.20 4.12 -5.53
CA TYR A 86 1.35 3.89 -4.10
C TYR A 86 1.95 2.50 -3.87
N PHE A 87 3.11 2.43 -3.24
CA PHE A 87 3.77 1.19 -2.84
C PHE A 87 3.36 0.80 -1.43
N PHE A 88 3.10 -0.50 -1.21
CA PHE A 88 2.76 -1.09 0.08
C PHE A 88 3.24 -2.55 0.13
N ALA A 89 3.19 -3.16 1.31
CA ALA A 89 3.68 -4.53 1.51
C ALA A 89 2.78 -5.33 2.46
N ASP A 90 3.07 -6.63 2.57
CA ASP A 90 2.62 -7.48 3.66
C ASP A 90 3.82 -7.90 4.51
N TYR A 91 3.76 -7.64 5.81
CA TYR A 91 4.83 -7.94 6.76
C TYR A 91 5.09 -9.43 6.91
N VAL A 92 4.01 -10.24 6.97
CA VAL A 92 4.11 -11.69 7.24
C VAL A 92 4.60 -12.45 6.03
N GLN A 93 4.07 -12.15 4.85
CA GLN A 93 4.40 -12.85 3.61
C GLN A 93 5.60 -12.22 2.89
N GLY A 94 6.07 -11.05 3.31
CA GLY A 94 7.17 -10.34 2.64
C GLY A 94 6.84 -9.99 1.18
N ARG A 95 5.57 -9.73 0.89
CA ARG A 95 5.10 -9.36 -0.45
C ARG A 95 5.09 -7.85 -0.59
N VAL A 96 5.38 -7.38 -1.80
CA VAL A 96 5.39 -5.95 -2.13
C VAL A 96 4.55 -5.71 -3.37
N TRP A 97 3.68 -4.71 -3.30
CA TRP A 97 2.82 -4.28 -4.39
C TRP A 97 2.87 -2.79 -4.64
N SER A 98 2.33 -2.38 -5.78
CA SER A 98 1.96 -0.98 -6.01
C SER A 98 0.57 -0.86 -6.61
N LEU A 99 -0.13 0.22 -6.24
CA LEU A 99 -1.44 0.61 -6.77
C LEU A 99 -1.29 1.82 -7.69
N ALA A 100 -1.98 1.79 -8.83
CA ALA A 100 -2.25 3.01 -9.59
C ALA A 100 -3.58 3.61 -9.10
N LEU A 101 -3.59 4.89 -8.79
CA LEU A 101 -4.77 5.59 -8.27
C LEU A 101 -5.34 6.52 -9.34
N ALA A 102 -6.61 6.37 -9.66
CA ALA A 102 -7.39 7.31 -10.44
C ALA A 102 -8.21 8.19 -9.49
N ILE A 103 -7.98 9.50 -9.54
CA ILE A 103 -8.68 10.48 -8.70
C ILE A 103 -9.77 11.13 -9.55
N ASP A 104 -11.00 11.11 -9.06
CA ASP A 104 -12.15 11.72 -9.74
C ASP A 104 -12.28 13.23 -9.47
N GLY A 105 -13.32 13.85 -10.05
CA GLY A 105 -13.57 15.29 -9.90
C GLY A 105 -13.99 15.72 -8.49
N GLN A 106 -14.37 14.78 -7.62
CA GLN A 106 -14.71 14.99 -6.21
C GLN A 106 -13.49 14.77 -5.30
N GLY A 107 -12.36 14.31 -5.86
CA GLY A 107 -11.15 14.01 -5.12
C GLY A 107 -11.11 12.59 -4.53
N GLU A 108 -12.09 11.74 -4.84
CA GLU A 108 -12.12 10.34 -4.42
C GLU A 108 -11.19 9.48 -5.28
N ALA A 109 -10.56 8.47 -4.66
CA ALA A 109 -9.66 7.56 -5.34
C ALA A 109 -10.32 6.24 -5.69
N ARG A 110 -9.92 5.69 -6.85
CA ARG A 110 -10.17 4.30 -7.22
C ARG A 110 -8.86 3.67 -7.67
N VAL A 111 -8.69 2.38 -7.35
CA VAL A 111 -7.55 1.61 -7.86
C VAL A 111 -7.79 1.30 -9.33
N SER A 112 -6.86 1.72 -10.18
CA SER A 112 -6.90 1.47 -11.64
C SER A 112 -5.93 0.38 -12.09
N GLY A 113 -5.07 -0.12 -11.18
CA GLY A 113 -4.17 -1.24 -11.46
C GLY A 113 -3.31 -1.60 -10.25
N VAL A 114 -3.25 -2.90 -9.97
CA VAL A 114 -2.39 -3.50 -8.94
C VAL A 114 -1.26 -4.23 -9.64
N MET A 115 -0.04 -4.05 -9.15
CA MET A 115 1.15 -4.80 -9.62
C MET A 115 1.86 -5.41 -8.41
N GLU A 116 2.25 -6.67 -8.51
CA GLU A 116 3.09 -7.32 -7.52
C GLU A 116 4.55 -7.27 -7.97
N HIS A 117 5.45 -6.90 -7.05
CA HIS A 117 6.88 -6.69 -7.28
C HIS A 117 7.76 -7.67 -6.52
N THR A 118 7.18 -8.59 -5.76
CA THR A 118 7.91 -9.50 -4.87
C THR A 118 9.00 -10.27 -5.61
N ALA A 119 8.66 -10.85 -6.75
CA ALA A 119 9.62 -11.65 -7.53
C ALA A 119 10.74 -10.80 -8.13
N GLU A 120 10.41 -9.62 -8.67
CA GLU A 120 11.37 -8.67 -9.23
C GLU A 120 12.38 -8.17 -8.19
N LEU A 121 11.91 -7.95 -6.96
CA LEU A 121 12.72 -7.53 -5.83
C LEU A 121 13.55 -8.66 -5.22
N GLY A 122 13.57 -9.86 -5.84
CA GLY A 122 14.36 -11.01 -5.42
C GLY A 122 13.63 -11.95 -4.46
N GLY A 123 12.32 -11.80 -4.28
CA GLY A 123 11.48 -12.63 -3.43
C GLY A 123 11.62 -12.33 -1.94
N GLN A 124 10.85 -13.04 -1.13
CA GLN A 124 10.84 -12.88 0.33
C GLN A 124 12.23 -13.05 0.96
N SER A 125 13.07 -13.92 0.42
CA SER A 125 14.44 -14.13 0.92
C SER A 125 15.33 -12.88 0.82
N GLN A 126 15.09 -12.01 -0.15
CA GLN A 126 15.81 -10.74 -0.33
C GLN A 126 15.11 -9.59 0.40
N ILE A 127 13.79 -9.53 0.37
CA ILE A 127 12.99 -8.46 0.96
C ILE A 127 12.88 -8.63 2.48
N GLY A 128 12.62 -9.85 2.95
CA GLY A 128 12.31 -10.14 4.36
C GLY A 128 10.95 -9.60 4.80
N SER A 129 10.75 -9.42 6.11
CA SER A 129 9.53 -8.84 6.68
C SER A 129 9.61 -7.32 6.59
N VAL A 130 8.76 -6.74 5.74
CA VAL A 130 8.70 -5.29 5.51
C VAL A 130 7.94 -4.62 6.64
N SER A 131 8.62 -3.87 7.48
CA SER A 131 8.02 -3.16 8.62
C SER A 131 7.68 -1.70 8.33
N SER A 132 8.27 -1.12 7.29
CA SER A 132 8.00 0.25 6.87
C SER A 132 8.58 0.51 5.48
N PHE A 133 8.28 1.70 4.98
CA PHE A 133 8.91 2.30 3.81
C PHE A 133 9.48 3.67 4.18
N GLY A 134 10.36 4.18 3.33
CA GLY A 134 10.88 5.54 3.42
C GLY A 134 11.09 6.13 2.03
N VAL A 135 11.22 7.44 1.96
CA VAL A 135 11.63 8.15 0.75
C VAL A 135 12.74 9.14 1.09
N ASP A 136 13.66 9.33 0.17
CA ASP A 136 14.67 10.38 0.29
C ASP A 136 14.19 11.73 -0.23
N ALA A 137 15.09 12.71 -0.27
CA ALA A 137 14.80 14.07 -0.73
C ALA A 137 14.45 14.13 -2.23
N ASP A 138 14.89 13.17 -3.01
CA ASP A 138 14.60 13.03 -4.45
C ASP A 138 13.30 12.24 -4.71
N GLY A 139 12.67 11.72 -3.64
CA GLY A 139 11.45 10.91 -3.71
C GLY A 139 11.70 9.45 -4.08
N GLU A 140 12.95 8.98 -4.00
CA GLU A 140 13.30 7.60 -4.24
C GLU A 140 12.90 6.70 -3.07
N LEU A 141 12.46 5.47 -3.38
CA LEU A 141 11.80 4.57 -2.44
C LEU A 141 12.79 3.65 -1.73
N TYR A 142 12.57 3.47 -0.43
CA TYR A 142 13.28 2.53 0.42
C TYR A 142 12.31 1.59 1.13
N ILE A 143 12.72 0.33 1.29
CA ILE A 143 12.04 -0.70 2.08
C ILE A 143 12.82 -0.90 3.38
N VAL A 144 12.12 -0.83 4.53
CA VAL A 144 12.69 -1.18 5.83
C VAL A 144 12.38 -2.64 6.13
N SER A 145 13.39 -3.48 6.05
CA SER A 145 13.27 -4.92 6.32
C SER A 145 13.66 -5.24 7.76
N LEU A 146 12.68 -5.53 8.61
CA LEU A 146 12.93 -5.84 10.02
C LEU A 146 13.70 -7.16 10.19
N SER A 147 13.26 -8.22 9.52
CA SER A 147 13.90 -9.54 9.66
C SER A 147 15.34 -9.60 9.13
N ARG A 148 15.72 -8.65 8.28
CA ARG A 148 17.11 -8.54 7.75
C ARG A 148 17.93 -7.48 8.48
N GLY A 149 17.32 -6.64 9.33
CA GLY A 149 17.98 -5.51 9.97
C GLY A 149 18.57 -4.52 8.94
N ALA A 150 17.85 -4.27 7.84
CA ALA A 150 18.38 -3.52 6.69
C ALA A 150 17.36 -2.53 6.13
N VAL A 151 17.89 -1.44 5.56
CA VAL A 151 17.15 -0.53 4.68
C VAL A 151 17.61 -0.82 3.25
N LEU A 152 16.66 -1.15 2.38
CA LEU A 152 16.91 -1.57 1.01
C LEU A 152 16.43 -0.46 0.07
N SER A 153 17.30 0.03 -0.80
CA SER A 153 16.93 0.95 -1.88
C SER A 153 16.20 0.17 -2.97
N VAL A 154 15.09 0.71 -3.45
CA VAL A 154 14.38 0.17 -4.62
C VAL A 154 14.89 0.90 -5.85
N ALA A 155 15.42 0.16 -6.83
CA ALA A 155 16.00 0.72 -8.05
C ALA A 155 15.50 -0.02 -9.30
N GLY A 156 15.41 0.68 -10.42
CA GLY A 156 15.13 0.10 -11.73
C GLY A 156 16.36 -0.58 -12.34
N LEU A 157 16.16 -1.58 -13.18
CA LEU A 157 17.24 -2.34 -13.86
C LEU A 157 17.73 -1.71 -15.17
N GLY A 158 17.34 -0.50 -15.52
CA GLY A 158 17.75 0.15 -16.78
C GLY A 158 16.63 0.91 -17.46
N PRO A 159 16.67 1.23 -18.78
CA PRO A 159 15.60 1.93 -19.44
C PRO A 159 14.29 1.16 -19.30
N PRO A 160 13.16 1.85 -19.03
CA PRO A 160 12.01 1.31 -18.35
C PRO A 160 11.26 0.26 -19.18
N THR A 161 11.42 -1.00 -18.81
CA THR A 161 10.33 -1.96 -18.95
C THR A 161 9.60 -2.03 -17.60
N PRO A 162 8.27 -2.19 -17.56
CA PRO A 162 7.49 -2.14 -16.30
C PRO A 162 7.79 -3.26 -15.28
N THR A 163 8.79 -4.08 -15.51
CA THR A 163 9.05 -5.33 -14.78
C THR A 163 10.45 -5.42 -14.14
N ASP A 164 11.18 -4.31 -14.03
CA ASP A 164 12.61 -4.40 -13.68
C ASP A 164 12.92 -3.63 -12.38
N LEU A 165 12.33 -4.04 -11.26
CA LEU A 165 12.71 -3.54 -9.94
C LEU A 165 13.73 -4.47 -9.26
N ARG A 166 14.65 -3.88 -8.49
CA ARG A 166 15.56 -4.61 -7.61
C ARG A 166 15.76 -3.87 -6.29
N VAL A 167 16.15 -4.59 -5.25
CA VAL A 167 16.64 -3.99 -4.00
C VAL A 167 18.16 -3.97 -3.96
N ILE A 168 18.72 -2.86 -3.47
CA ILE A 168 20.15 -2.65 -3.27
C ILE A 168 20.34 -2.37 -1.77
N ARG A 169 21.40 -2.95 -1.19
CA ARG A 169 21.82 -2.69 0.18
C ARG A 169 22.69 -1.45 0.25
#